data_107a33a1d65b47cd3bc2b7d0018fca54
#
_entry.id   107a33a1d65b47cd3bc2b7d0018fca54
#
_cell.length_a   1.000
_cell.length_b   1.000
_cell.length_c   1.000
_cell.angle_alpha   90.00
_cell.angle_beta   90.00
_cell.angle_gamma   90.00
#
_symmetry.space_group_name_H-M   'P 1'
#
loop_
_entity.id
_entity.type
_entity.pdbx_description
1 polymer ?
#
loop_
_entity_poly.entity_id
_entity_poly.type
_entity_poly.pdbx_seq_one_letter_code
_entity_poly.pdbx_strand_id
1 'polypeptide(L)'
;AHAEVMRAINEEMSETEIEGMFEYVHKKYGAEAEGYPPIVGAGANGCILHYIENNVTRVDNQLVLMDVASEYHGYSADITRTIPANGKFTSDQKAIYDLVYNAQEAVFPLCKEGTPFSSLNEKATEVLAEGLLDLGIIKDKKDVSLYYIHGCSHHMGLDVHDKSVTPVLQQNMV
;
A
#
# COMPACT_ATOMS: atom_id res chain seq x y z
N ALA A 1 -5.76 -2.21 -13.23
CA ALA A 1 -4.38 -2.69 -13.39
C ALA A 1 -4.07 -3.82 -12.40
N HIS A 2 -4.17 -3.61 -11.08
CA HIS A 2 -3.83 -4.62 -10.05
C HIS A 2 -4.39 -6.02 -10.33
N ALA A 3 -5.68 -6.15 -10.65
CA ALA A 3 -6.31 -7.43 -10.92
C ALA A 3 -5.70 -8.17 -12.13
N GLU A 4 -5.24 -7.44 -13.15
CA GLU A 4 -4.56 -8.04 -14.32
C GLU A 4 -3.17 -8.54 -13.94
N VAL A 5 -2.41 -7.71 -13.22
CA VAL A 5 -1.07 -8.09 -12.74
C VAL A 5 -1.13 -9.27 -11.77
N MET A 6 -2.06 -9.26 -10.81
CA MET A 6 -2.26 -10.37 -9.86
C MET A 6 -2.59 -11.71 -10.54
N ARG A 7 -3.21 -11.70 -11.72
CA ARG A 7 -3.48 -12.93 -12.49
C ARG A 7 -2.26 -13.45 -13.23
N ALA A 8 -1.32 -12.56 -13.56
CA ALA A 8 -0.18 -12.88 -14.41
C ALA A 8 1.12 -13.09 -13.63
N ILE A 9 1.26 -12.46 -12.47
CA ILE A 9 2.48 -12.51 -11.67
C ILE A 9 2.88 -13.95 -11.32
N ASN A 10 4.17 -14.22 -11.42
CA ASN A 10 4.77 -15.48 -11.02
C ASN A 10 6.22 -15.26 -10.57
N GLU A 11 6.81 -16.31 -10.01
CA GLU A 11 8.12 -16.29 -9.35
C GLU A 11 9.30 -15.98 -10.30
N GLU A 12 9.13 -16.20 -11.61
CA GLU A 12 10.19 -16.00 -12.62
C GLU A 12 10.28 -14.54 -13.11
N MET A 13 9.26 -13.73 -12.84
CA MET A 13 9.19 -12.34 -13.30
C MET A 13 10.18 -11.44 -12.57
N SER A 14 10.61 -10.37 -13.23
CA SER A 14 11.34 -9.28 -12.62
C SER A 14 10.40 -8.18 -12.09
N GLU A 15 10.90 -7.33 -11.18
CA GLU A 15 10.16 -6.14 -10.74
C GLU A 15 9.87 -5.22 -11.93
N THR A 16 10.84 -5.03 -12.84
CA THR A 16 10.67 -4.23 -14.07
C THR A 16 9.58 -4.80 -15.00
N GLU A 17 9.47 -6.12 -15.11
CA GLU A 17 8.43 -6.76 -15.93
C GLU A 17 7.04 -6.51 -15.34
N ILE A 18 6.91 -6.61 -14.01
CA ILE A 18 5.66 -6.34 -13.30
C ILE A 18 5.29 -4.85 -13.46
N GLU A 19 6.24 -3.93 -13.33
CA GLU A 19 6.06 -2.49 -13.59
C GLU A 19 5.53 -2.26 -15.01
N GLY A 20 6.18 -2.81 -16.02
CA GLY A 20 5.77 -2.68 -17.43
C GLY A 20 4.34 -3.20 -17.70
N MET A 21 3.90 -4.21 -16.94
CA MET A 21 2.50 -4.68 -17.01
C MET A 21 1.52 -3.63 -16.47
N PHE A 22 1.85 -2.94 -15.36
CA PHE A 22 1.02 -1.85 -14.85
C PHE A 22 0.93 -0.73 -15.87
N GLU A 23 2.06 -0.27 -16.40
CA GLU A 23 2.11 0.78 -17.43
C GLU A 23 1.27 0.42 -18.66
N TYR A 24 1.42 -0.83 -19.16
CA TYR A 24 0.61 -1.30 -20.28
C TYR A 24 -0.88 -1.24 -19.98
N VAL A 25 -1.30 -1.69 -18.81
CA VAL A 25 -2.73 -1.70 -18.45
C VAL A 25 -3.25 -0.28 -18.24
N HIS A 26 -2.49 0.61 -17.59
CA HIS A 26 -2.84 2.02 -17.43
C HIS A 26 -3.07 2.68 -18.81
N LYS A 27 -2.11 2.56 -19.73
CA LYS A 27 -2.22 3.11 -21.09
C LYS A 27 -3.36 2.49 -21.88
N LYS A 28 -3.56 1.17 -21.77
CA LYS A 28 -4.67 0.47 -22.44
C LYS A 28 -6.04 1.03 -22.04
N TYR A 29 -6.20 1.47 -20.80
CA TYR A 29 -7.45 2.02 -20.28
C TYR A 29 -7.50 3.55 -20.26
N GLY A 30 -6.52 4.23 -20.88
CA GLY A 30 -6.58 5.65 -21.17
C GLY A 30 -5.93 6.55 -20.12
N ALA A 31 -5.10 6.01 -19.24
CA ALA A 31 -4.28 6.85 -18.37
C ALA A 31 -3.37 7.77 -19.21
N GLU A 32 -3.31 9.04 -18.86
CA GLU A 32 -2.53 10.05 -19.54
C GLU A 32 -1.05 9.95 -19.12
N ALA A 33 -0.84 9.69 -17.80
CA ALA A 33 0.47 9.49 -17.19
C ALA A 33 0.38 8.50 -16.01
N GLU A 34 1.52 8.15 -15.44
CA GLU A 34 1.59 7.60 -14.09
C GLU A 34 1.44 8.74 -13.08
N GLY A 35 0.67 8.53 -12.00
CA GLY A 35 0.47 9.53 -10.95
C GLY A 35 1.72 9.79 -10.12
N TYR A 36 2.58 8.78 -10.02
CA TYR A 36 3.94 8.81 -9.46
C TYR A 36 4.74 7.64 -10.04
N PRO A 37 6.09 7.65 -9.92
CA PRO A 37 6.89 6.51 -10.36
C PRO A 37 6.42 5.21 -9.72
N PRO A 38 6.09 4.16 -10.48
CA PRO A 38 5.62 2.89 -9.95
C PRO A 38 6.59 2.29 -8.93
N ILE A 39 6.05 1.71 -7.88
CA ILE A 39 6.79 1.00 -6.84
C ILE A 39 6.44 -0.48 -6.94
N VAL A 40 7.44 -1.31 -7.25
CA VAL A 40 7.31 -2.76 -7.27
C VAL A 40 8.45 -3.36 -6.47
N GLY A 41 8.19 -3.67 -5.20
CA GLY A 41 9.21 -4.15 -4.26
C GLY A 41 9.00 -5.61 -3.87
N ALA A 42 9.91 -6.50 -4.29
CA ALA A 42 9.93 -7.90 -3.88
C ALA A 42 10.74 -8.09 -2.60
N GLY A 43 10.21 -8.86 -1.65
CA GLY A 43 10.88 -9.21 -0.41
C GLY A 43 11.33 -7.97 0.38
N ALA A 44 12.63 -7.84 0.62
CA ALA A 44 13.21 -6.74 1.40
C ALA A 44 13.02 -5.36 0.75
N ASN A 45 12.91 -5.29 -0.59
CA ASN A 45 12.65 -4.04 -1.31
C ASN A 45 11.27 -3.46 -0.97
N GLY A 46 10.28 -4.32 -0.69
CA GLY A 46 8.96 -3.89 -0.21
C GLY A 46 8.97 -3.22 1.17
N CYS A 47 10.10 -3.24 1.88
CA CYS A 47 10.28 -2.54 3.15
C CYS A 47 10.97 -1.17 3.00
N ILE A 48 11.35 -0.78 1.77
CA ILE A 48 11.95 0.51 1.45
C ILE A 48 10.84 1.44 1.01
N LEU A 49 10.63 2.55 1.74
CA LEU A 49 9.63 3.55 1.36
C LEU A 49 9.98 4.19 0.03
N HIS A 50 8.99 4.31 -0.86
CA HIS A 50 9.14 4.89 -2.20
C HIS A 50 10.24 4.20 -3.03
N TYR A 51 10.34 2.87 -2.94
CA TYR A 51 11.27 2.08 -3.75
C TYR A 51 10.87 2.12 -5.23
N ILE A 52 11.63 2.84 -6.04
CA ILE A 52 11.36 3.07 -7.47
C ILE A 52 12.41 2.46 -8.40
N GLU A 53 13.42 1.79 -7.86
CA GLU A 53 14.48 1.17 -8.66
C GLU A 53 13.97 -0.02 -9.47
N ASN A 54 13.03 -0.79 -8.95
CA ASN A 54 12.34 -1.91 -9.59
C ASN A 54 13.28 -2.82 -10.40
N ASN A 55 14.44 -3.15 -9.83
CA ASN A 55 15.56 -3.73 -10.59
C ASN A 55 15.91 -5.18 -10.23
N VAL A 56 15.16 -5.83 -9.36
CA VAL A 56 15.33 -7.26 -9.09
C VAL A 56 14.91 -8.04 -10.32
N THR A 57 15.82 -8.89 -10.80
CA THR A 57 15.66 -9.63 -12.06
C THR A 57 14.72 -10.84 -11.94
N ARG A 58 14.42 -11.27 -10.72
CA ARG A 58 13.52 -12.38 -10.42
C ARG A 58 12.95 -12.21 -9.01
N VAL A 59 11.63 -12.17 -8.89
CA VAL A 59 10.97 -11.93 -7.61
C VAL A 59 10.93 -13.16 -6.71
N ASP A 60 11.23 -14.34 -7.26
CA ASP A 60 11.20 -15.61 -6.54
C ASP A 60 9.90 -15.82 -5.73
N ASN A 61 9.93 -16.69 -4.74
CA ASN A 61 8.78 -16.98 -3.89
C ASN A 61 8.65 -15.97 -2.72
N GLN A 62 8.60 -14.67 -3.04
CA GLN A 62 8.53 -13.62 -2.05
C GLN A 62 7.18 -12.88 -2.09
N LEU A 63 6.91 -12.07 -1.08
CA LEU A 63 5.87 -11.05 -1.16
C LEU A 63 6.33 -9.96 -2.12
N VAL A 64 5.42 -9.51 -2.97
CA VAL A 64 5.64 -8.37 -3.86
C VAL A 64 4.65 -7.28 -3.50
N LEU A 65 5.18 -6.16 -3.02
CA LEU A 65 4.44 -4.93 -2.81
C LEU A 65 4.36 -4.19 -4.15
N MET A 66 3.18 -3.77 -4.52
CA MET A 66 2.89 -3.04 -5.75
C MET A 66 2.07 -1.81 -5.39
N ASP A 67 2.74 -0.65 -5.46
CA ASP A 67 2.17 0.65 -5.16
C ASP A 67 2.23 1.52 -6.41
N VAL A 68 1.09 1.68 -7.07
CA VAL A 68 1.02 2.25 -8.41
C VAL A 68 -0.21 3.12 -8.57
N ALA A 69 -0.05 4.17 -9.34
CA ALA A 69 -1.09 5.13 -9.67
C ALA A 69 -1.16 5.45 -11.14
N SER A 70 -2.37 5.67 -11.64
CA SER A 70 -2.59 6.33 -12.94
C SER A 70 -3.03 7.77 -12.72
N GLU A 71 -2.63 8.65 -13.64
CA GLU A 71 -3.15 10.01 -13.74
C GLU A 71 -4.16 10.11 -14.88
N TYR A 72 -5.26 10.81 -14.62
CA TYR A 72 -6.29 11.12 -15.62
C TYR A 72 -6.85 12.52 -15.39
N HIS A 73 -6.73 13.38 -16.39
CA HIS A 73 -7.14 14.79 -16.33
C HIS A 73 -6.54 15.56 -15.14
N GLY A 74 -5.28 15.27 -14.82
CA GLY A 74 -4.55 15.89 -13.73
C GLY A 74 -4.86 15.31 -12.33
N TYR A 75 -5.74 14.32 -12.21
CA TYR A 75 -6.03 13.65 -10.96
C TYR A 75 -5.31 12.31 -10.86
N SER A 76 -4.63 12.10 -9.73
CA SER A 76 -3.93 10.85 -9.44
C SER A 76 -4.84 9.87 -8.72
N ALA A 77 -4.70 8.58 -9.05
CA ALA A 77 -5.10 7.48 -8.17
C ALA A 77 -3.94 7.12 -7.23
N ASP A 78 -4.17 6.25 -6.26
CA ASP A 78 -3.14 5.72 -5.37
C ASP A 78 -3.62 4.38 -4.80
N ILE A 79 -3.00 3.27 -5.22
CA ILE A 79 -3.42 1.94 -4.78
C ILE A 79 -2.22 1.05 -4.52
N THR A 80 -2.07 0.62 -3.27
CA THR A 80 -1.08 -0.39 -2.88
C THR A 80 -1.72 -1.76 -2.66
N ARG A 81 -1.09 -2.82 -3.17
CA ARG A 81 -1.40 -4.22 -2.84
C ARG A 81 -0.12 -5.03 -2.68
N THR A 82 -0.14 -5.95 -1.72
CA THR A 82 0.98 -6.88 -1.46
C THR A 82 0.48 -8.31 -1.57
N ILE A 83 1.11 -9.10 -2.43
CA ILE A 83 0.75 -10.50 -2.64
C ILE A 83 1.99 -11.39 -2.72
N PRO A 84 1.89 -12.69 -2.42
CA PRO A 84 2.96 -13.63 -2.72
C PRO A 84 3.04 -13.90 -4.22
N ALA A 85 4.24 -13.88 -4.80
CA ALA A 85 4.45 -14.09 -6.25
C ALA A 85 3.92 -15.45 -6.74
N ASN A 86 3.96 -16.49 -5.91
CA ASN A 86 3.43 -17.81 -6.20
C ASN A 86 1.93 -17.99 -5.89
N GLY A 87 1.24 -16.94 -5.49
CA GLY A 87 -0.19 -16.96 -5.14
C GLY A 87 -0.53 -17.65 -3.82
N LYS A 88 0.45 -17.99 -2.98
CA LYS A 88 0.22 -18.69 -1.70
C LYS A 88 0.99 -18.02 -0.56
N PHE A 89 0.25 -17.50 0.41
CA PHE A 89 0.85 -17.02 1.66
C PHE A 89 1.40 -18.17 2.50
N THR A 90 2.58 -17.99 3.08
CA THR A 90 2.98 -18.80 4.24
C THR A 90 2.13 -18.42 5.46
N SER A 91 2.20 -19.21 6.55
CA SER A 91 1.50 -18.89 7.80
C SER A 91 1.89 -17.51 8.33
N ASP A 92 3.18 -17.19 8.33
CA ASP A 92 3.70 -15.96 8.89
C ASP A 92 3.34 -14.75 8.01
N GLN A 93 3.49 -14.89 6.69
CA GLN A 93 3.04 -13.87 5.74
C GLN A 93 1.55 -13.57 5.91
N LYS A 94 0.73 -14.63 6.03
CA LYS A 94 -0.73 -14.48 6.21
C LYS A 94 -1.07 -13.80 7.53
N ALA A 95 -0.38 -14.12 8.62
CA ALA A 95 -0.62 -13.50 9.92
C ALA A 95 -0.40 -11.98 9.88
N ILE A 96 0.70 -11.54 9.26
CA ILE A 96 1.00 -10.11 9.08
C ILE A 96 0.02 -9.46 8.09
N TYR A 97 -0.28 -10.12 6.98
CA TYR A 97 -1.25 -9.60 6.00
C TYR A 97 -2.63 -9.39 6.63
N ASP A 98 -3.13 -10.38 7.36
CA ASP A 98 -4.42 -10.30 8.04
C ASP A 98 -4.42 -9.19 9.12
N LEU A 99 -3.31 -9.00 9.83
CA LEU A 99 -3.18 -7.90 10.80
C LEU A 99 -3.27 -6.53 10.12
N VAL A 100 -2.55 -6.32 9.01
CA VAL A 100 -2.61 -5.07 8.24
C VAL A 100 -4.02 -4.85 7.67
N TYR A 101 -4.63 -5.89 7.13
CA TYR A 101 -6.00 -5.84 6.64
C TYR A 101 -7.00 -5.46 7.75
N ASN A 102 -6.88 -6.07 8.94
CA ASN A 102 -7.72 -5.73 10.08
C ASN A 102 -7.52 -4.29 10.56
N ALA A 103 -6.29 -3.76 10.49
CA ALA A 103 -6.03 -2.36 10.80
C ALA A 103 -6.74 -1.42 9.82
N GLN A 104 -6.69 -1.72 8.51
CA GLN A 104 -7.42 -0.98 7.48
C GLN A 104 -8.94 -1.03 7.72
N GLU A 105 -9.51 -2.21 7.94
CA GLU A 105 -10.94 -2.39 8.22
C GLU A 105 -11.40 -1.64 9.47
N ALA A 106 -10.53 -1.51 10.49
CA ALA A 106 -10.84 -0.76 11.69
C ALA A 106 -10.85 0.76 11.48
N VAL A 107 -10.17 1.25 10.45
CA VAL A 107 -10.12 2.68 10.10
C VAL A 107 -11.33 3.11 9.27
N PHE A 108 -11.84 2.30 8.35
CA PHE A 108 -12.93 2.66 7.45
C PHE A 108 -14.17 3.24 8.15
N PRO A 109 -14.66 2.73 9.28
CA PRO A 109 -15.81 3.32 9.98
C PRO A 109 -15.58 4.75 10.50
N LEU A 110 -14.31 5.16 10.61
CA LEU A 110 -13.90 6.51 11.01
C LEU A 110 -13.83 7.49 9.82
N CYS A 111 -13.82 6.99 8.58
CA CYS A 111 -13.78 7.82 7.38
C CYS A 111 -15.15 8.45 7.11
N LYS A 112 -15.53 9.41 7.95
CA LYS A 112 -16.81 10.13 7.86
C LYS A 112 -16.66 11.58 8.31
N GLU A 113 -17.60 12.41 7.88
CA GLU A 113 -17.66 13.84 8.25
C GLU A 113 -17.58 14.02 9.77
N GLY A 114 -16.80 15.00 10.19
CA GLY A 114 -16.61 15.35 11.61
C GLY A 114 -15.50 14.56 12.31
N THR A 115 -14.92 13.56 11.69
CA THR A 115 -13.83 12.79 12.29
C THR A 115 -12.51 13.57 12.20
N PRO A 116 -11.75 13.73 13.32
CA PRO A 116 -10.38 14.25 13.25
C PRO A 116 -9.50 13.35 12.40
N PHE A 117 -8.76 13.93 11.44
CA PHE A 117 -7.92 13.17 10.52
C PHE A 117 -6.85 12.32 11.25
N SER A 118 -6.28 12.86 12.36
CA SER A 118 -5.30 12.14 13.17
C SER A 118 -5.82 10.82 13.75
N SER A 119 -7.14 10.75 14.05
CA SER A 119 -7.73 9.56 14.65
C SER A 119 -7.71 8.33 13.74
N LEU A 120 -7.56 8.52 12.43
CA LEU A 120 -7.38 7.41 11.48
C LEU A 120 -6.06 6.69 11.76
N ASN A 121 -4.97 7.45 11.83
CA ASN A 121 -3.65 6.90 12.14
C ASN A 121 -3.55 6.36 13.57
N GLU A 122 -4.19 7.01 14.54
CA GLU A 122 -4.25 6.54 15.92
C GLU A 122 -4.91 5.16 15.98
N LYS A 123 -6.02 4.97 15.25
CA LYS A 123 -6.73 3.68 15.20
C LYS A 123 -5.91 2.58 14.51
N ALA A 124 -5.28 2.87 13.39
CA ALA A 124 -4.38 1.93 12.71
C ALA A 124 -3.24 1.51 13.64
N THR A 125 -2.59 2.48 14.29
CA THR A 125 -1.48 2.25 15.24
C THR A 125 -1.91 1.38 16.42
N GLU A 126 -3.11 1.60 16.98
CA GLU A 126 -3.67 0.80 18.07
C GLU A 126 -3.77 -0.67 17.66
N VAL A 127 -4.42 -0.95 16.53
CA VAL A 127 -4.65 -2.33 16.05
C VAL A 127 -3.33 -3.02 15.72
N LEU A 128 -2.41 -2.31 15.04
CA LEU A 128 -1.10 -2.86 14.70
C LEU A 128 -0.27 -3.16 15.95
N ALA A 129 -0.27 -2.25 16.93
CA ALA A 129 0.47 -2.46 18.18
C ALA A 129 -0.04 -3.68 18.96
N GLU A 130 -1.36 -3.88 19.03
CA GLU A 130 -1.96 -5.05 19.66
C GLU A 130 -1.59 -6.34 18.93
N GLY A 131 -1.80 -6.38 17.62
CA GLY A 131 -1.51 -7.58 16.83
C GLY A 131 -0.04 -7.94 16.78
N LEU A 132 0.88 -6.97 16.68
CA LEU A 132 2.32 -7.25 16.73
C LEU A 132 2.76 -7.77 18.10
N LEU A 133 2.13 -7.31 19.18
CA LEU A 133 2.36 -7.82 20.52
C LEU A 133 1.86 -9.27 20.65
N ASP A 134 0.66 -9.56 20.18
CA ASP A 134 0.06 -10.91 20.21
C ASP A 134 0.86 -11.91 19.36
N LEU A 135 1.43 -11.48 18.25
CA LEU A 135 2.33 -12.26 17.41
C LEU A 135 3.74 -12.41 18.02
N GLY A 136 4.04 -11.73 19.13
CA GLY A 136 5.34 -11.77 19.79
C GLY A 136 6.48 -11.06 19.02
N ILE A 137 6.13 -10.21 18.05
CA ILE A 137 7.09 -9.44 17.23
C ILE A 137 7.62 -8.26 18.04
N ILE A 138 6.77 -7.62 18.83
CA ILE A 138 7.16 -6.57 19.78
C ILE A 138 6.91 -7.03 21.22
N LYS A 139 7.57 -6.39 22.18
CA LYS A 139 7.41 -6.67 23.62
C LYS A 139 6.63 -5.58 24.36
N ASP A 140 6.55 -4.40 23.76
CA ASP A 140 5.83 -3.24 24.30
C ASP A 140 5.10 -2.56 23.13
N LYS A 141 3.86 -2.12 23.33
CA LYS A 141 3.08 -1.45 22.30
C LYS A 141 3.74 -0.19 21.72
N LYS A 142 4.59 0.49 22.50
CA LYS A 142 5.37 1.65 22.02
C LYS A 142 6.37 1.29 20.92
N ASP A 143 6.78 0.01 20.83
CA ASP A 143 7.74 -0.46 19.82
C ASP A 143 7.10 -0.62 18.43
N VAL A 144 5.77 -0.38 18.29
CA VAL A 144 5.08 -0.41 17.01
C VAL A 144 5.73 0.52 15.98
N SER A 145 6.26 1.66 16.40
CA SER A 145 6.96 2.62 15.54
C SER A 145 8.23 2.08 14.87
N LEU A 146 8.76 0.95 15.31
CA LEU A 146 9.87 0.26 14.64
C LEU A 146 9.44 -0.46 13.37
N TYR A 147 8.15 -0.77 13.25
CA TYR A 147 7.56 -1.51 12.13
C TYR A 147 6.57 -0.68 11.33
N TYR A 148 5.81 0.19 11.98
CA TYR A 148 4.88 1.11 11.36
C TYR A 148 5.48 2.51 11.34
N ILE A 149 6.23 2.79 10.27
CA ILE A 149 7.13 3.96 10.17
C ILE A 149 6.54 5.14 9.40
N HIS A 150 5.31 5.03 8.88
CA HIS A 150 4.62 6.10 8.13
C HIS A 150 3.16 6.23 8.58
N GLY A 151 2.48 7.30 8.16
CA GLY A 151 1.05 7.49 8.43
C GLY A 151 0.16 6.54 7.62
N CYS A 152 -1.09 6.34 8.07
CA CYS A 152 -2.02 5.41 7.42
C CYS A 152 -2.72 5.99 6.18
N SER A 153 -2.73 7.32 6.02
CA SER A 153 -3.50 7.97 4.95
C SER A 153 -3.04 9.40 4.70
N HIS A 154 -3.38 9.91 3.54
CA HIS A 154 -3.19 11.29 3.12
C HIS A 154 -4.35 11.72 2.22
N HIS A 155 -4.53 13.01 2.02
CA HIS A 155 -5.44 13.53 1.00
C HIS A 155 -4.85 13.30 -0.38
N MET A 156 -5.72 13.09 -1.37
CA MET A 156 -5.38 12.81 -2.75
C MET A 156 -6.24 13.69 -3.67
N GLY A 157 -5.64 14.22 -4.74
CA GLY A 157 -6.36 15.08 -5.68
C GLY A 157 -5.52 15.35 -6.94
N LEU A 158 -5.20 16.63 -7.18
CA LEU A 158 -4.28 17.03 -8.25
C LEU A 158 -2.85 16.62 -7.95
N ASP A 159 -2.46 16.66 -6.67
CA ASP A 159 -1.24 16.02 -6.18
C ASP A 159 -1.62 14.70 -5.51
N VAL A 160 -0.79 13.66 -5.67
CA VAL A 160 -1.02 12.36 -5.00
C VAL A 160 -0.98 12.53 -3.48
N HIS A 161 -0.06 13.34 -2.94
CA HIS A 161 -0.05 13.81 -1.58
C HIS A 161 -0.59 15.25 -1.53
N ASP A 162 -1.91 15.38 -1.60
CA ASP A 162 -2.56 16.69 -1.67
C ASP A 162 -2.68 17.36 -0.31
N LYS A 163 -2.88 18.67 -0.33
CA LYS A 163 -2.91 19.50 0.88
C LYS A 163 -4.25 19.37 1.61
N SER A 164 -4.18 19.17 2.93
CA SER A 164 -5.32 19.33 3.78
C SER A 164 -5.54 20.80 4.13
N VAL A 165 -6.79 21.26 4.07
CA VAL A 165 -7.21 22.62 4.48
C VAL A 165 -7.84 22.63 5.87
N THR A 166 -8.09 21.45 6.46
CA THR A 166 -8.71 21.29 7.77
C THR A 166 -8.26 19.99 8.43
N PRO A 167 -8.12 19.98 9.77
CA PRO A 167 -7.75 18.77 10.51
C PRO A 167 -8.91 17.78 10.69
N VAL A 168 -10.09 18.09 10.16
CA VAL A 168 -11.31 17.29 10.34
C VAL A 168 -11.85 16.91 8.97
N LEU A 169 -12.23 15.64 8.81
CA LEU A 169 -12.84 15.14 7.57
C LEU A 169 -14.16 15.85 7.28
N GLN A 170 -14.34 16.24 6.04
CA GLN A 170 -15.55 16.86 5.52
C GLN A 170 -16.13 16.07 4.36
N GLN A 171 -17.39 16.29 4.07
CA GLN A 171 -18.06 15.67 2.93
C GLN A 171 -17.32 16.00 1.62
N ASN A 172 -17.21 14.99 0.73
CA ASN A 172 -16.53 15.06 -0.58
C ASN A 172 -15.00 15.24 -0.52
N MET A 173 -14.35 15.03 0.63
CA MET A 173 -12.90 14.88 0.68
C MET A 173 -12.47 13.51 0.14
N VAL A 174 -11.32 13.49 -0.51
CA VAL A 174 -10.64 12.30 -0.99
C VAL A 174 -9.25 12.22 -0.37
#